data_42a0f69032f92a0894f6dff36529f506
#
_entry.id   42a0f69032f92a0894f6dff36529f506
#
_cell.length_a   1.000
_cell.length_b   1.000
_cell.length_c   1.000
_cell.angle_alpha   90.00
_cell.angle_beta   90.00
_cell.angle_gamma   90.00
#
_symmetry.space_group_name_H-M   'P 1'
#
loop_
_entity.id
_entity.type
_entity.pdbx_description
1 polymer ?
#
loop_
_entity_poly.entity_id
_entity_poly.type
_entity_poly.pdbx_seq_one_letter_code
_entity_poly.pdbx_strand_id
1 'polypeptide(L)'
;MHRSAFVFSALTLSACVSVSVEDHTRHDAALAAIHAARVRECPADRRQDNAQSEGFGAQQGVTGQDVALTPLASDPTRAVRLRRIVVQPGGVIAWHDHRAVQGMALIVSGEMTELRNTCLDPLLYRAGDVAIEDEATAHSWRNDGDESAVILVAHVVAR
;
A
#
# COMPACT_ATOMS: atom_id res chain seq x y z
N MET A 1 52.22 0.21 -57.16
CA MET A 1 51.27 -0.70 -56.46
C MET A 1 51.23 -0.30 -54.99
N HIS A 2 50.27 0.57 -54.59
CA HIS A 2 50.07 1.02 -53.17
C HIS A 2 48.86 0.32 -52.65
N ARG A 3 49.04 -0.47 -51.61
CA ARG A 3 47.96 -1.09 -50.86
C ARG A 3 47.65 -0.22 -49.64
N SER A 4 46.48 0.43 -49.63
CA SER A 4 45.95 1.13 -48.47
C SER A 4 45.20 0.13 -47.57
N ALA A 5 45.65 0.03 -46.32
CA ALA A 5 44.97 -0.75 -45.31
C ALA A 5 43.96 0.16 -44.56
N PHE A 6 42.70 -0.19 -44.63
CA PHE A 6 41.64 0.44 -43.82
C PHE A 6 41.59 -0.24 -42.44
N VAL A 7 41.82 0.53 -41.39
CA VAL A 7 41.62 0.10 -40.00
C VAL A 7 40.19 0.47 -39.61
N PHE A 8 39.36 -0.55 -39.37
CA PHE A 8 38.05 -0.36 -38.78
C PHE A 8 38.20 -0.29 -37.25
N SER A 9 37.95 0.88 -36.68
CA SER A 9 37.88 1.07 -35.23
C SER A 9 36.45 0.75 -34.77
N ALA A 10 36.26 -0.36 -34.07
CA ALA A 10 34.98 -0.72 -33.46
C ALA A 10 34.84 0.07 -32.16
N LEU A 11 33.93 1.06 -32.14
CA LEU A 11 33.47 1.70 -30.91
C LEU A 11 32.49 0.75 -30.20
N THR A 12 32.94 0.15 -29.11
CA THR A 12 32.03 -0.52 -28.13
C THR A 12 31.38 0.54 -27.25
N LEU A 13 30.09 0.82 -27.46
CA LEU A 13 29.30 1.56 -26.51
C LEU A 13 29.05 0.66 -25.29
N SER A 14 29.77 0.93 -24.20
CA SER A 14 29.44 0.38 -22.87
C SER A 14 28.30 1.18 -22.31
N ALA A 15 27.07 0.66 -22.40
CA ALA A 15 25.92 1.22 -21.68
C ALA A 15 26.07 0.90 -20.21
N CYS A 16 26.58 1.86 -19.41
CA CYS A 16 26.51 1.78 -17.96
C CYS A 16 25.06 1.98 -17.52
N VAL A 17 24.39 0.90 -17.12
CA VAL A 17 23.12 0.98 -16.39
C VAL A 17 23.46 1.46 -14.98
N SER A 18 23.27 2.75 -14.72
CA SER A 18 23.33 3.30 -13.37
C SER A 18 22.01 3.03 -12.68
N VAL A 19 21.94 1.98 -11.85
CA VAL A 19 20.85 1.80 -10.89
C VAL A 19 21.09 2.79 -9.76
N SER A 20 20.11 3.67 -9.49
CA SER A 20 20.28 4.67 -8.43
C SER A 20 20.26 4.02 -7.05
N VAL A 21 21.09 4.50 -6.14
CA VAL A 21 21.17 4.02 -4.76
C VAL A 21 19.82 4.16 -4.04
N GLU A 22 19.01 5.16 -4.42
CA GLU A 22 17.65 5.38 -3.90
C GLU A 22 16.68 4.23 -4.22
N ASP A 23 16.79 3.60 -5.39
CA ASP A 23 15.93 2.46 -5.74
C ASP A 23 16.24 1.22 -4.91
N HIS A 24 17.50 0.98 -4.58
CA HIS A 24 17.90 -0.13 -3.71
C HIS A 24 17.40 0.07 -2.28
N THR A 25 17.57 1.25 -1.70
CA THR A 25 17.14 1.51 -0.32
C THR A 25 15.62 1.42 -0.14
N ARG A 26 14.82 1.83 -1.12
CA ARG A 26 13.37 1.69 -1.11
C ARG A 26 12.94 0.22 -1.23
N HIS A 27 13.61 -0.54 -2.08
CA HIS A 27 13.33 -1.97 -2.23
C HIS A 27 13.64 -2.73 -0.94
N ASP A 28 14.79 -2.47 -0.32
CA ASP A 28 15.19 -3.08 0.94
C ASP A 28 14.24 -2.72 2.09
N ALA A 29 13.77 -1.46 2.14
CA ALA A 29 12.79 -1.03 3.14
C ALA A 29 11.43 -1.74 2.96
N ALA A 30 10.96 -1.92 1.72
CA ALA A 30 9.72 -2.64 1.45
C ALA A 30 9.81 -4.12 1.83
N LEU A 31 10.95 -4.78 1.55
CA LEU A 31 11.20 -6.16 1.97
C LEU A 31 11.25 -6.27 3.50
N ALA A 32 11.92 -5.34 4.17
CA ALA A 32 11.97 -5.32 5.63
C ALA A 32 10.58 -5.15 6.26
N ALA A 33 9.71 -4.31 5.68
CA ALA A 33 8.33 -4.14 6.13
C ALA A 33 7.52 -5.44 6.02
N ILE A 34 7.67 -6.19 4.91
CA ILE A 34 7.02 -7.49 4.73
C ILE A 34 7.51 -8.51 5.76
N HIS A 35 8.82 -8.55 6.03
CA HIS A 35 9.39 -9.45 7.04
C HIS A 35 8.99 -9.08 8.48
N ALA A 36 8.69 -7.82 8.75
CA ALA A 36 8.26 -7.32 10.05
C ALA A 36 6.72 -7.26 10.20
N ALA A 37 5.96 -7.78 9.22
CA ALA A 37 4.51 -7.65 9.18
C ALA A 37 3.83 -8.18 10.45
N ARG A 38 2.98 -7.34 11.06
CA ARG A 38 2.21 -7.64 12.26
C ARG A 38 0.84 -6.98 12.21
N VAL A 39 -0.17 -7.66 12.73
CA VAL A 39 -1.50 -7.06 12.86
C VAL A 39 -1.46 -5.95 13.91
N ARG A 40 -1.96 -4.77 13.51
CA ARG A 40 -2.18 -3.64 14.41
C ARG A 40 -3.64 -3.65 14.87
N GLU A 41 -3.87 -3.71 16.16
CA GLU A 41 -5.21 -3.73 16.76
C GLU A 41 -5.45 -2.52 17.67
N CYS A 42 -6.72 -2.19 17.86
CA CYS A 42 -7.13 -1.27 18.91
C CYS A 42 -6.78 -1.87 20.28
N PRO A 43 -6.11 -1.13 21.19
CA PRO A 43 -5.90 -1.59 22.56
C PRO A 43 -7.22 -2.00 23.24
N ALA A 44 -7.20 -3.09 24.03
CA ALA A 44 -8.40 -3.68 24.58
C ALA A 44 -9.21 -2.72 25.46
N ASP A 45 -8.53 -1.85 26.19
CA ASP A 45 -9.12 -0.81 27.05
C ASP A 45 -9.63 0.43 26.28
N ARG A 46 -9.38 0.49 24.97
CA ARG A 46 -9.80 1.56 24.05
C ARG A 46 -10.84 1.08 23.05
N ARG A 47 -11.24 -0.19 23.09
CA ARG A 47 -12.28 -0.75 22.22
C ARG A 47 -13.66 -0.31 22.67
N GLN A 48 -14.44 0.23 21.74
CA GLN A 48 -15.83 0.62 21.95
C GLN A 48 -16.57 0.57 20.61
N ASP A 49 -17.72 -0.10 20.58
CA ASP A 49 -18.57 -0.11 19.39
C ASP A 49 -19.07 1.31 19.08
N ASN A 50 -19.06 1.66 17.80
CA ASN A 50 -19.45 2.98 17.31
C ASN A 50 -18.66 4.14 17.95
N ALA A 51 -17.40 3.90 18.31
CA ALA A 51 -16.50 4.92 18.85
C ALA A 51 -16.30 6.09 17.87
N GLN A 52 -16.27 5.78 16.57
CA GLN A 52 -16.16 6.74 15.46
C GLN A 52 -17.29 6.48 14.47
N SER A 53 -17.86 7.52 13.87
CA SER A 53 -18.92 7.45 12.85
C SER A 53 -18.64 8.30 11.62
N GLU A 54 -17.55 9.07 11.64
CA GLU A 54 -17.11 9.94 10.57
C GLU A 54 -15.58 9.94 10.49
N GLY A 55 -15.05 10.40 9.35
CA GLY A 55 -13.63 10.34 9.07
C GLY A 55 -12.96 11.71 9.02
N PHE A 56 -11.74 11.71 8.48
CA PHE A 56 -10.90 12.90 8.32
C PHE A 56 -11.40 13.87 7.23
N GLY A 57 -12.50 13.56 6.53
CA GLY A 57 -13.07 14.39 5.47
C GLY A 57 -13.13 13.66 4.13
N ALA A 58 -13.24 14.45 3.04
CA ALA A 58 -13.34 13.95 1.68
C ALA A 58 -12.04 13.31 1.21
N GLN A 59 -12.13 12.32 0.30
CA GLN A 59 -10.96 11.69 -0.31
C GLN A 59 -10.14 12.69 -1.09
N GLN A 60 -8.83 12.72 -0.83
CA GLN A 60 -7.87 13.56 -1.53
C GLN A 60 -6.46 12.97 -1.47
N GLY A 61 -5.63 13.29 -2.47
CA GLY A 61 -4.21 12.87 -2.50
C GLY A 61 -4.00 11.36 -2.57
N VAL A 62 -4.98 10.59 -3.09
CA VAL A 62 -4.96 9.12 -3.15
C VAL A 62 -4.95 8.64 -4.59
N THR A 63 -4.03 7.75 -4.92
CA THR A 63 -4.03 7.00 -6.18
C THR A 63 -4.02 5.51 -5.89
N GLY A 64 -4.75 4.72 -6.70
CA GLY A 64 -4.84 3.28 -6.54
C GLY A 64 -4.72 2.56 -7.87
N GLN A 65 -3.98 1.44 -7.88
CA GLN A 65 -3.79 0.58 -9.05
C GLN A 65 -3.98 -0.87 -8.65
N ASP A 66 -4.82 -1.60 -9.41
CA ASP A 66 -4.93 -3.04 -9.25
C ASP A 66 -3.67 -3.72 -9.81
N VAL A 67 -3.04 -4.53 -8.98
CA VAL A 67 -1.81 -5.27 -9.30
C VAL A 67 -2.16 -6.63 -9.88
N ALA A 68 -3.13 -7.32 -9.26
CA ALA A 68 -3.57 -8.65 -9.66
C ALA A 68 -5.02 -8.90 -9.25
N LEU A 69 -5.68 -9.77 -10.00
CA LEU A 69 -7.03 -10.26 -9.72
C LEU A 69 -7.06 -11.76 -9.99
N THR A 70 -7.48 -12.57 -9.02
CA THR A 70 -7.62 -14.03 -9.17
C THR A 70 -9.01 -14.48 -8.75
N PRO A 71 -9.80 -15.10 -9.65
CA PRO A 71 -11.10 -15.66 -9.30
C PRO A 71 -11.00 -16.69 -8.18
N LEU A 72 -12.01 -16.73 -7.30
CA LEU A 72 -12.11 -17.80 -6.29
C LEU A 72 -12.72 -19.05 -6.92
N ALA A 73 -12.02 -20.19 -6.81
CA ALA A 73 -12.55 -21.48 -7.31
C ALA A 73 -13.79 -21.92 -6.52
N SER A 74 -13.92 -21.56 -5.26
CA SER A 74 -15.07 -21.87 -4.39
C SER A 74 -16.28 -20.99 -4.66
N ASP A 75 -16.10 -19.81 -5.24
CA ASP A 75 -17.16 -18.86 -5.59
C ASP A 75 -16.75 -18.05 -6.82
N PRO A 76 -17.19 -18.47 -8.03
CA PRO A 76 -16.81 -17.82 -9.29
C PRO A 76 -17.38 -16.40 -9.46
N THR A 77 -18.29 -15.95 -8.59
CA THR A 77 -18.80 -14.56 -8.56
C THR A 77 -17.88 -13.62 -7.81
N ARG A 78 -16.83 -14.14 -7.15
CA ARG A 78 -15.88 -13.38 -6.35
C ARG A 78 -14.43 -13.59 -6.81
N ALA A 79 -13.59 -12.66 -6.46
CA ALA A 79 -12.16 -12.70 -6.75
C ALA A 79 -11.33 -12.11 -5.58
N VAL A 80 -10.10 -12.60 -5.43
CA VAL A 80 -9.09 -11.90 -4.62
C VAL A 80 -8.44 -10.84 -5.50
N ARG A 81 -8.48 -9.60 -5.06
CA ARG A 81 -7.82 -8.45 -5.67
C ARG A 81 -6.65 -8.00 -4.81
N LEU A 82 -5.47 -7.89 -5.40
CA LEU A 82 -4.34 -7.18 -4.82
C LEU A 82 -4.27 -5.78 -5.44
N ARG A 83 -4.28 -4.74 -4.60
CA ARG A 83 -4.26 -3.35 -5.01
C ARG A 83 -3.13 -2.60 -4.31
N ARG A 84 -2.39 -1.78 -5.05
CA ARG A 84 -1.44 -0.81 -4.52
C ARG A 84 -2.13 0.54 -4.41
N ILE A 85 -2.06 1.14 -3.23
CA ILE A 85 -2.56 2.49 -2.96
C ILE A 85 -1.37 3.37 -2.56
N VAL A 86 -1.33 4.60 -3.05
CA VAL A 86 -0.37 5.63 -2.65
C VAL A 86 -1.17 6.80 -2.10
N VAL A 87 -0.82 7.23 -0.89
CA VAL A 87 -1.44 8.37 -0.21
C VAL A 87 -0.37 9.44 0.00
N GLN A 88 -0.55 10.60 -0.62
CA GLN A 88 0.36 11.74 -0.51
C GLN A 88 0.36 12.31 0.92
N PRO A 89 1.38 13.08 1.37
CA PRO A 89 1.30 13.86 2.59
C PRO A 89 0.02 14.69 2.67
N GLY A 90 -0.70 14.61 3.80
CA GLY A 90 -2.02 15.22 3.98
C GLY A 90 -3.16 14.54 3.22
N GLY A 91 -2.89 13.45 2.48
CA GLY A 91 -3.90 12.70 1.74
C GLY A 91 -4.86 11.96 2.67
N VAL A 92 -6.10 11.81 2.23
CA VAL A 92 -7.21 11.21 2.99
C VAL A 92 -7.90 10.13 2.16
N ILE A 93 -8.05 8.93 2.73
CA ILE A 93 -9.04 7.95 2.29
C ILE A 93 -10.30 8.21 3.11
N ALA A 94 -11.39 8.62 2.43
CA ALA A 94 -12.64 8.99 3.07
C ALA A 94 -13.23 7.82 3.89
N TRP A 95 -14.16 8.16 4.79
CA TRP A 95 -14.88 7.15 5.57
C TRP A 95 -15.58 6.15 4.65
N HIS A 96 -15.38 4.86 4.90
CA HIS A 96 -15.99 3.74 4.18
C HIS A 96 -16.11 2.51 5.07
N ASP A 97 -16.92 1.53 4.65
CA ASP A 97 -17.07 0.25 5.36
C ASP A 97 -16.65 -0.94 4.51
N HIS A 98 -16.44 -2.07 5.17
CA HIS A 98 -15.96 -3.31 4.58
C HIS A 98 -17.01 -4.43 4.52
N ARG A 99 -18.31 -4.13 4.71
CA ARG A 99 -19.39 -5.13 4.70
C ARG A 99 -19.43 -5.96 3.42
N ALA A 100 -19.15 -5.37 2.29
CA ALA A 100 -19.15 -6.05 0.99
C ALA A 100 -17.76 -6.45 0.49
N VAL A 101 -16.69 -5.92 1.09
CA VAL A 101 -15.30 -6.06 0.62
C VAL A 101 -14.40 -6.27 1.83
N GLN A 102 -14.14 -7.53 2.18
CA GLN A 102 -13.27 -7.87 3.32
C GLN A 102 -11.85 -8.18 2.87
N GLY A 103 -10.90 -7.99 3.78
CA GLY A 103 -9.49 -8.29 3.54
C GLY A 103 -8.55 -7.70 4.55
N MET A 104 -7.42 -7.21 4.05
CA MET A 104 -6.39 -6.61 4.88
C MET A 104 -5.55 -5.59 4.09
N ALA A 105 -5.02 -4.61 4.81
CA ALA A 105 -4.12 -3.60 4.27
C ALA A 105 -2.77 -3.66 5.00
N LEU A 106 -1.67 -3.83 4.25
CA LEU A 106 -0.29 -3.77 4.74
C LEU A 106 0.32 -2.41 4.40
N ILE A 107 0.82 -1.69 5.37
CA ILE A 107 1.64 -0.50 5.13
C ILE A 107 3.04 -0.96 4.69
N VAL A 108 3.40 -0.66 3.45
CA VAL A 108 4.71 -1.03 2.87
C VAL A 108 5.76 0.04 3.16
N SER A 109 5.37 1.33 3.10
CA SER A 109 6.24 2.47 3.42
C SER A 109 5.42 3.66 3.89
N GLY A 110 6.08 4.58 4.60
CA GLY A 110 5.43 5.74 5.21
C GLY A 110 4.62 5.37 6.45
N GLU A 111 3.69 6.24 6.81
CA GLU A 111 2.78 6.02 7.94
C GLU A 111 1.37 6.49 7.61
N MET A 112 0.38 5.91 8.30
CA MET A 112 -1.03 6.25 8.15
C MET A 112 -1.71 6.30 9.52
N THR A 113 -2.55 7.28 9.73
CA THR A 113 -3.44 7.38 10.90
C THR A 113 -4.84 6.90 10.51
N GLU A 114 -5.38 5.95 11.26
CA GLU A 114 -6.73 5.41 11.07
C GLU A 114 -7.68 5.93 12.15
N LEU A 115 -8.86 6.38 11.74
CA LEU A 115 -10.04 6.46 12.61
C LEU A 115 -10.91 5.23 12.32
N ARG A 116 -11.12 4.39 13.34
CA ARG A 116 -11.88 3.13 13.22
C ARG A 116 -13.12 3.17 14.08
N ASN A 117 -14.23 2.68 13.55
CA ASN A 117 -15.54 2.66 14.24
C ASN A 117 -15.53 1.90 15.57
N THR A 118 -14.52 1.06 15.81
CA THR A 118 -14.41 0.24 17.04
C THR A 118 -13.27 0.67 17.95
N CYS A 119 -12.66 1.86 17.74
CA CYS A 119 -11.56 2.35 18.56
C CYS A 119 -11.77 3.81 18.96
N LEU A 120 -11.64 4.10 20.27
CA LEU A 120 -11.81 5.45 20.81
C LEU A 120 -10.72 6.42 20.29
N ASP A 121 -9.50 5.91 20.12
CA ASP A 121 -8.37 6.72 19.70
C ASP A 121 -7.98 6.42 18.24
N PRO A 122 -7.41 7.41 17.54
CA PRO A 122 -6.77 7.15 16.27
C PRO A 122 -5.64 6.13 16.41
N LEU A 123 -5.50 5.24 15.44
CA LEU A 123 -4.45 4.23 15.38
C LEU A 123 -3.37 4.64 14.38
N LEU A 124 -2.12 4.72 14.82
CA LEU A 124 -1.00 4.97 13.93
C LEU A 124 -0.44 3.65 13.42
N TYR A 125 -0.37 3.53 12.10
CA TYR A 125 0.23 2.42 11.35
C TYR A 125 1.53 2.87 10.69
N ARG A 126 2.56 2.03 10.77
CA ARG A 126 3.86 2.22 10.12
C ARG A 126 4.18 1.06 9.20
N ALA A 127 5.23 1.19 8.42
CA ALA A 127 5.72 0.10 7.58
C ALA A 127 5.82 -1.23 8.35
N GLY A 128 5.18 -2.28 7.83
CA GLY A 128 5.01 -3.60 8.45
C GLY A 128 3.72 -3.78 9.27
N ASP A 129 2.99 -2.73 9.61
CA ASP A 129 1.69 -2.87 10.28
C ASP A 129 0.60 -3.29 9.27
N VAL A 130 -0.26 -4.20 9.71
CA VAL A 130 -1.40 -4.74 8.94
C VAL A 130 -2.70 -4.36 9.64
N ALA A 131 -3.62 -3.77 8.89
CA ALA A 131 -5.01 -3.57 9.30
C ALA A 131 -5.86 -4.75 8.81
N ILE A 132 -6.67 -5.31 9.69
CA ILE A 132 -7.72 -6.26 9.32
C ILE A 132 -8.98 -5.45 8.97
N GLU A 133 -9.57 -5.77 7.82
CA GLU A 133 -10.74 -5.10 7.24
C GLU A 133 -11.85 -6.14 7.08
N ASP A 134 -12.48 -6.48 8.19
CA ASP A 134 -13.61 -7.41 8.26
C ASP A 134 -14.96 -6.71 7.99
N GLU A 135 -16.05 -7.47 8.00
CA GLU A 135 -17.39 -6.96 7.72
C GLU A 135 -17.89 -5.91 8.73
N ALA A 136 -17.33 -5.92 9.95
CA ALA A 136 -17.69 -4.96 11.02
C ALA A 136 -16.85 -3.68 10.94
N THR A 137 -15.81 -3.65 10.12
CA THR A 137 -14.89 -2.51 10.01
C THR A 137 -15.52 -1.38 9.18
N ALA A 138 -15.54 -0.18 9.75
CA ALA A 138 -15.69 1.08 9.03
C ALA A 138 -14.64 2.06 9.51
N HIS A 139 -14.01 2.77 8.59
CA HIS A 139 -12.87 3.61 8.91
C HIS A 139 -12.58 4.70 7.87
N SER A 140 -11.67 5.59 8.25
CA SER A 140 -11.04 6.59 7.41
C SER A 140 -9.55 6.64 7.71
N TRP A 141 -8.74 6.98 6.72
CA TRP A 141 -7.29 7.07 6.86
C TRP A 141 -6.78 8.45 6.46
N ARG A 142 -5.71 8.89 7.12
CA ARG A 142 -4.96 10.09 6.74
C ARG A 142 -3.47 9.85 6.83
N ASN A 143 -2.73 10.35 5.86
CA ASN A 143 -1.28 10.41 5.91
C ASN A 143 -0.87 11.70 6.63
N ASP A 144 -0.47 11.58 7.90
CA ASP A 144 0.03 12.70 8.71
C ASP A 144 1.55 12.88 8.61
N GLY A 145 2.24 11.98 7.88
CA GLY A 145 3.67 12.06 7.63
C GLY A 145 4.04 13.05 6.52
N ASP A 146 5.32 13.25 6.34
CA ASP A 146 5.93 14.13 5.33
C ASP A 146 6.31 13.40 4.03
N GLU A 147 6.21 12.07 4.01
CA GLU A 147 6.42 11.23 2.84
C GLU A 147 5.12 10.55 2.38
N SER A 148 5.08 10.14 1.10
CA SER A 148 3.98 9.34 0.58
C SER A 148 3.93 7.96 1.25
N ALA A 149 2.77 7.57 1.74
CA ALA A 149 2.54 6.22 2.23
C ALA A 149 2.18 5.28 1.06
N VAL A 150 2.70 4.06 1.10
CA VAL A 150 2.36 2.99 0.15
C VAL A 150 1.69 1.86 0.92
N ILE A 151 0.52 1.45 0.45
CA ILE A 151 -0.31 0.41 1.05
C ILE A 151 -0.53 -0.69 0.01
N LEU A 152 -0.35 -1.95 0.39
CA LEU A 152 -0.83 -3.10 -0.37
C LEU A 152 -2.09 -3.65 0.29
N VAL A 153 -3.16 -3.71 -0.48
CA VAL A 153 -4.48 -4.13 -0.02
C VAL A 153 -4.88 -5.41 -0.73
N ALA A 154 -5.20 -6.44 0.04
CA ALA A 154 -5.73 -7.70 -0.47
C ALA A 154 -7.20 -7.84 -0.06
N HIS A 155 -8.12 -7.77 -1.01
CA HIS A 155 -9.56 -7.84 -0.79
C HIS A 155 -10.23 -8.96 -1.57
N VAL A 156 -11.25 -9.56 -0.97
CA VAL A 156 -12.24 -10.36 -1.68
C VAL A 156 -13.33 -9.42 -2.20
N VAL A 157 -13.45 -9.33 -3.51
CA VAL A 157 -14.35 -8.40 -4.22
C VAL A 157 -15.36 -9.16 -5.09
N ALA A 158 -16.49 -8.55 -5.41
CA ALA A 158 -17.38 -9.05 -6.46
C ALA A 158 -16.65 -8.97 -7.82
N ARG A 159 -17.00 -9.92 -8.72
CA ARG A 159 -16.41 -10.04 -10.05
C ARG A 159 -17.38 -9.55 -11.15
#